data_a483e0f083ab49a8b436b0ae934a5dc7
#
_entry.id   a483e0f083ab49a8b436b0ae934a5dc7
#
_cell.length_a   1.000
_cell.length_b   1.000
_cell.length_c   1.000
_cell.angle_alpha   90.00
_cell.angle_beta   90.00
_cell.angle_gamma   90.00
#
_symmetry.space_group_name_H-M   'P 1'
#
loop_
_entity.id
_entity.type
_entity.pdbx_description
1 polymer ?
#
loop_
_entity_poly.entity_id
_entity_poly.type
_entity_poly.pdbx_seq_one_letter_code
_entity_poly.pdbx_strand_id
1 'polypeptide(L)'
;MKGSLVSDVFLTGEELANKVRKLLSGRDVRAAVAFIGIDYASALEEMLGKGGKVVCDVSMGATNARALDAIRKKYPNSIRKVHGMHAKVIVGASESLVSSANLSRNALGLTEQPGRLVEAGLLLNKESEGFRRLEDWFDSLFLSGEP
;
A
#
# COMPACT_ATOMS: atom_id res chain seq x y z
N MET A 1 -17.34 -21.38 16.25
CA MET A 1 -16.75 -20.93 16.28
C MET A 1 -15.95 -20.68 16.40
N LYS A 2 -15.78 -20.92 16.74
CA LYS A 2 -14.90 -20.62 16.99
C LYS A 2 -14.06 -20.04 16.42
N GLY A 3 -13.91 -20.12 15.66
CA GLY A 3 -12.86 -19.47 14.86
C GLY A 3 -12.67 -18.09 15.15
N SER A 4 -13.48 -17.59 15.71
CA SER A 4 -13.34 -16.25 16.14
C SER A 4 -12.00 -15.87 16.67
N LEU A 5 -11.07 -16.75 16.56
CA LEU A 5 -9.70 -16.48 16.96
C LEU A 5 -8.93 -15.64 15.98
N VAL A 6 -9.58 -15.26 14.87
CA VAL A 6 -8.99 -14.28 13.97
C VAL A 6 -9.04 -12.93 14.66
N SER A 7 -7.89 -12.36 14.95
CA SER A 7 -7.79 -11.05 15.58
C SER A 7 -6.89 -10.13 14.78
N ASP A 8 -7.15 -8.84 14.92
CA ASP A 8 -6.31 -7.83 14.31
C ASP A 8 -4.98 -7.76 15.05
N VAL A 9 -3.92 -7.40 14.33
CA VAL A 9 -2.58 -7.32 14.91
C VAL A 9 -2.05 -5.90 14.75
N PHE A 10 -1.66 -5.31 15.85
CA PHE A 10 -1.05 -3.98 15.85
C PHE A 10 0.45 -4.11 15.61
N LEU A 11 0.95 -3.40 14.60
CA LEU A 11 2.34 -3.48 14.18
C LEU A 11 3.02 -2.12 14.26
N THR A 12 4.27 -2.12 14.66
CA THR A 12 5.10 -0.91 14.70
C THR A 12 6.52 -1.24 14.24
N GLY A 13 7.29 -0.20 13.94
CA GLY A 13 8.71 -0.31 13.68
C GLY A 13 9.06 -1.32 12.59
N GLU A 14 10.02 -2.16 12.90
CA GLU A 14 10.54 -3.13 11.94
C GLU A 14 9.53 -4.20 11.58
N GLU A 15 8.67 -4.60 12.51
CA GLU A 15 7.61 -5.56 12.21
C GLU A 15 6.65 -5.01 11.15
N LEU A 16 6.30 -3.73 11.27
CA LEU A 16 5.46 -3.06 10.28
C LEU A 16 6.15 -3.02 8.93
N ALA A 17 7.39 -2.58 8.89
CA ALA A 17 8.16 -2.49 7.64
C ALA A 17 8.29 -3.85 6.96
N ASN A 18 8.58 -4.89 7.72
CA ASN A 18 8.69 -6.25 7.18
C ASN A 18 7.38 -6.75 6.61
N LYS A 19 6.27 -6.47 7.29
CA LYS A 19 4.94 -6.86 6.81
C LYS A 19 4.58 -6.12 5.53
N VAL A 20 4.89 -4.82 5.44
CA VAL A 20 4.66 -4.05 4.21
C VAL A 20 5.41 -4.69 3.04
N ARG A 21 6.69 -4.98 3.21
CA ARG A 21 7.49 -5.59 2.14
C ARG A 21 6.92 -6.94 1.72
N LYS A 22 6.50 -7.74 2.69
CA LYS A 22 5.92 -9.05 2.42
C LYS A 22 4.60 -8.93 1.65
N LEU A 23 3.72 -8.01 2.05
CA LEU A 23 2.46 -7.79 1.37
C LEU A 23 2.69 -7.34 -0.07
N LEU A 24 3.62 -6.41 -0.29
CA LEU A 24 3.89 -5.88 -1.63
C LEU A 24 4.45 -6.95 -2.58
N SER A 25 5.04 -8.00 -2.07
CA SER A 25 5.59 -9.07 -2.89
C SER A 25 4.55 -10.09 -3.36
N GLY A 26 3.32 -9.98 -2.91
CA GLY A 26 2.25 -10.91 -3.28
C GLY A 26 1.65 -10.63 -4.65
N ARG A 27 0.69 -11.47 -5.05
CA ARG A 27 -0.06 -11.31 -6.29
C ARG A 27 -1.32 -10.50 -6.04
N ASP A 28 -1.72 -9.76 -7.07
CA ASP A 28 -2.98 -9.00 -7.09
C ASP A 28 -3.12 -8.05 -5.89
N VAL A 29 -2.00 -7.53 -5.42
CA VAL A 29 -1.97 -6.61 -4.29
C VAL A 29 -2.52 -5.26 -4.73
N ARG A 30 -3.27 -4.61 -3.84
CA ARG A 30 -3.84 -3.29 -4.09
C ARG A 30 -3.33 -2.34 -3.02
N ALA A 31 -2.76 -1.23 -3.44
CA ALA A 31 -2.22 -0.25 -2.51
C ALA A 31 -2.79 1.13 -2.77
N ALA A 32 -3.28 1.78 -1.73
CA ALA A 32 -3.68 3.18 -1.77
C ALA A 32 -2.73 3.92 -0.83
N VAL A 33 -1.81 4.69 -1.39
CA VAL A 33 -0.74 5.32 -0.62
C VAL A 33 -0.56 6.77 -1.08
N ALA A 34 -0.53 7.68 -0.13
CA ALA A 34 -0.40 9.10 -0.42
C ALA A 34 0.93 9.44 -1.09
N PHE A 35 2.01 8.79 -0.66
CA PHE A 35 3.35 9.08 -1.13
C PHE A 35 4.13 7.80 -1.39
N ILE A 36 4.81 7.76 -2.53
CA ILE A 36 5.71 6.66 -2.89
C ILE A 36 7.07 7.26 -3.20
N GLY A 37 8.07 6.94 -2.39
CA GLY A 37 9.43 7.41 -2.59
C GLY A 37 10.15 6.62 -3.67
N ILE A 38 11.20 7.23 -4.20
CA ILE A 38 11.99 6.61 -5.28
C ILE A 38 12.59 5.26 -4.84
N ASP A 39 12.90 5.11 -3.56
CA ASP A 39 13.49 3.87 -3.04
C ASP A 39 12.52 2.69 -3.08
N TYR A 40 11.22 2.98 -3.25
CA TYR A 40 10.19 1.94 -3.34
C TYR A 40 9.67 1.73 -4.76
N ALA A 41 10.27 2.39 -5.76
CA ALA A 41 9.83 2.27 -7.14
C ALA A 41 9.96 0.84 -7.66
N SER A 42 11.05 0.15 -7.32
CA SER A 42 11.24 -1.24 -7.74
C SER A 42 10.20 -2.18 -7.16
N ALA A 43 9.89 -2.01 -5.88
CA ALA A 43 8.86 -2.82 -5.22
C ALA A 43 7.49 -2.57 -5.85
N LEU A 44 7.19 -1.32 -6.17
CA LEU A 44 5.95 -0.95 -6.84
C LEU A 44 5.85 -1.61 -8.21
N GLU A 45 6.92 -1.53 -8.99
CA GLU A 45 6.94 -2.11 -10.33
C GLU A 45 6.77 -3.62 -10.28
N GLU A 46 7.42 -4.29 -9.34
CA GLU A 46 7.27 -5.73 -9.14
C GLU A 46 5.83 -6.09 -8.78
N MET A 47 5.22 -5.32 -7.89
CA MET A 47 3.84 -5.52 -7.48
C MET A 47 2.89 -5.39 -8.69
N LEU A 48 3.08 -4.37 -9.50
CA LEU A 48 2.26 -4.15 -10.69
C LEU A 48 2.44 -5.26 -11.72
N GLY A 49 3.64 -5.80 -11.85
CA GLY A 49 3.92 -6.93 -12.73
C GLY A 49 3.24 -8.22 -12.32
N LYS A 50 2.76 -8.30 -11.09
CA LYS A 50 2.02 -9.46 -10.56
C LYS A 50 0.53 -9.20 -10.44
N GLY A 51 0.00 -8.28 -11.23
CA GLY A 51 -1.43 -7.99 -11.26
C GLY A 51 -1.88 -6.95 -10.23
N GLY A 52 -0.95 -6.25 -9.61
CA GLY A 52 -1.29 -5.26 -8.59
C GLY A 52 -1.90 -3.99 -9.15
N LYS A 53 -2.50 -3.21 -8.26
CA LYS A 53 -3.12 -1.92 -8.57
C LYS A 53 -2.72 -0.90 -7.51
N VAL A 54 -2.59 0.36 -7.92
CA VAL A 54 -2.17 1.44 -7.03
C VAL A 54 -3.03 2.68 -7.22
N VAL A 55 -3.38 3.29 -6.11
CA VAL A 55 -3.98 4.63 -6.09
C VAL A 55 -3.03 5.54 -5.30
N CYS A 56 -2.71 6.69 -5.84
CA CYS A 56 -1.83 7.66 -5.18
C CYS A 56 -2.26 9.08 -5.53
N ASP A 57 -1.67 10.05 -4.85
CA ASP A 57 -1.91 11.48 -5.13
C ASP A 57 -0.62 12.16 -5.56
N VAL A 58 -0.51 12.46 -6.84
CA VAL A 58 0.66 13.17 -7.35
C VAL A 58 0.49 14.69 -7.30
N SER A 59 -0.76 15.15 -7.07
CA SER A 59 -1.04 16.59 -7.07
C SER A 59 -0.46 17.31 -5.87
N MET A 60 -0.19 16.60 -4.79
CA MET A 60 0.39 17.16 -3.58
C MET A 60 1.92 17.26 -3.63
N GLY A 61 2.52 16.85 -4.73
CA GLY A 61 3.97 16.90 -4.86
C GLY A 61 4.72 15.93 -3.95
N ALA A 62 3.99 15.07 -3.28
CA ALA A 62 4.57 14.13 -2.32
C ALA A 62 5.04 12.82 -2.96
N THR A 63 4.61 12.55 -4.17
CA THR A 63 5.02 11.35 -4.92
C THR A 63 6.02 11.76 -6.00
N ASN A 64 7.03 10.95 -6.23
CA ASN A 64 8.00 11.22 -7.29
C ASN A 64 7.34 11.04 -8.66
N ALA A 65 6.90 12.15 -9.25
CA ALA A 65 6.08 12.13 -10.45
C ALA A 65 6.81 11.52 -11.66
N ARG A 66 8.10 11.77 -11.78
CA ARG A 66 8.88 11.27 -12.93
C ARG A 66 9.00 9.75 -12.90
N ALA A 67 9.35 9.19 -11.74
CA ALA A 67 9.46 7.75 -11.58
C ALA A 67 8.09 7.07 -11.76
N LEU A 68 7.06 7.68 -11.21
CA LEU A 68 5.70 7.16 -11.33
C LEU A 68 5.21 7.19 -12.78
N ASP A 69 5.53 8.26 -13.52
CA ASP A 69 5.15 8.34 -14.94
C ASP A 69 5.77 7.24 -15.78
N ALA A 70 7.04 6.92 -15.53
CA ALA A 70 7.72 5.85 -16.24
C ALA A 70 7.04 4.50 -15.99
N ILE A 71 6.69 4.23 -14.73
CA ILE A 71 6.00 3.00 -14.35
C ILE A 71 4.59 2.97 -14.94
N ARG A 72 3.90 4.11 -14.91
CA ARG A 72 2.54 4.21 -15.42
C ARG A 72 2.46 3.92 -16.92
N LYS A 73 3.44 4.34 -17.68
CA LYS A 73 3.50 4.04 -19.11
C LYS A 73 3.59 2.55 -19.37
N LYS A 74 4.25 1.83 -18.48
CA LYS A 74 4.39 0.38 -18.60
C LYS A 74 3.15 -0.37 -18.12
N TYR A 75 2.44 0.19 -17.15
CA TYR A 75 1.24 -0.42 -16.57
C TYR A 75 0.08 0.57 -16.57
N PRO A 76 -0.43 0.94 -17.77
CA PRO A 76 -1.35 2.08 -17.90
C PRO A 76 -2.71 1.88 -17.23
N ASN A 77 -3.12 0.64 -17.00
CA ASN A 77 -4.43 0.35 -16.42
C ASN A 77 -4.34 0.01 -14.93
N SER A 78 -3.18 0.11 -14.34
CA SER A 78 -2.95 -0.36 -12.97
C SER A 78 -2.71 0.75 -11.96
N ILE A 79 -2.57 1.98 -12.41
CA ILE A 79 -2.31 3.12 -11.53
C ILE A 79 -3.39 4.17 -11.74
N ARG A 80 -3.93 4.68 -10.64
CA ARG A 80 -4.92 5.77 -10.65
C ARG A 80 -4.46 6.89 -9.76
N LYS A 81 -4.83 8.11 -10.14
CA LYS A 81 -4.56 9.31 -9.35
C LYS A 81 -5.86 9.79 -8.73
N VAL A 82 -5.82 10.07 -7.46
CA VAL A 82 -6.96 10.64 -6.74
C VAL A 82 -6.47 11.85 -5.97
N HIS A 83 -6.97 13.02 -6.33
CA HIS A 83 -6.60 14.26 -5.67
C HIS A 83 -7.03 14.23 -4.19
N GLY A 84 -6.12 14.60 -3.30
CA GLY A 84 -6.39 14.61 -1.87
C GLY A 84 -6.32 13.27 -1.18
N MET A 85 -5.91 12.23 -1.90
CA MET A 85 -5.79 10.90 -1.30
C MET A 85 -4.63 10.89 -0.30
N HIS A 86 -4.94 10.60 0.94
CA HIS A 86 -3.94 10.62 2.02
C HIS A 86 -3.88 9.31 2.80
N ALA A 87 -4.70 8.35 2.45
CA ALA A 87 -4.70 7.05 3.11
C ALA A 87 -3.42 6.26 2.81
N LYS A 88 -3.10 5.31 3.67
CA LYS A 88 -1.97 4.39 3.50
C LYS A 88 -2.48 2.99 3.80
N VAL A 89 -2.85 2.28 2.75
CA VAL A 89 -3.55 1.00 2.83
C VAL A 89 -2.95 0.03 1.83
N ILE A 90 -2.78 -1.21 2.26
CA ILE A 90 -2.34 -2.28 1.37
C ILE A 90 -3.28 -3.46 1.55
N VAL A 91 -3.87 -3.93 0.45
CA VAL A 91 -4.78 -5.08 0.48
C VAL A 91 -4.09 -6.26 -0.18
N GLY A 92 -3.83 -7.30 0.60
CA GLY A 92 -3.27 -8.55 0.09
C GLY A 92 -4.34 -9.62 -0.05
N ALA A 93 -3.92 -10.83 -0.36
CA ALA A 93 -4.84 -11.96 -0.58
C ALA A 93 -5.56 -12.41 0.70
N SER A 94 -4.85 -12.44 1.81
CA SER A 94 -5.40 -12.94 3.07
C SER A 94 -5.31 -11.96 4.23
N GLU A 95 -4.56 -10.88 4.05
CA GLU A 95 -4.37 -9.85 5.06
C GLU A 95 -4.35 -8.48 4.40
N SER A 96 -4.81 -7.48 5.11
CA SER A 96 -4.67 -6.10 4.66
C SER A 96 -4.17 -5.24 5.80
N LEU A 97 -3.55 -4.13 5.45
CA LEU A 97 -2.89 -3.25 6.39
C LEU A 97 -3.40 -1.82 6.22
N VAL A 98 -3.77 -1.22 7.34
CA VAL A 98 -4.02 0.22 7.43
C VAL A 98 -2.92 0.78 8.31
N SER A 99 -2.18 1.78 7.83
CA SER A 99 -1.09 2.30 8.63
C SER A 99 -0.89 3.79 8.42
N SER A 100 0.04 4.33 9.18
CA SER A 100 0.48 5.71 9.02
C SER A 100 1.60 5.83 7.99
N ALA A 101 2.15 4.72 7.51
CA ALA A 101 3.38 4.71 6.73
C ALA A 101 3.14 4.86 5.23
N ASN A 102 3.81 5.83 4.63
CA ASN A 102 3.96 5.90 3.18
C ASN A 102 4.96 4.84 2.71
N LEU A 103 4.99 4.55 1.43
CA LEU A 103 6.01 3.68 0.85
C LEU A 103 7.26 4.50 0.61
N SER A 104 8.02 4.71 1.66
CA SER A 104 9.18 5.58 1.61
C SER A 104 10.26 5.13 2.59
N ARG A 105 11.47 5.54 2.29
CA ARG A 105 12.62 5.27 3.15
C ARG A 105 12.45 5.89 4.55
N ASN A 106 11.88 7.10 4.63
CA ASN A 106 11.68 7.76 5.92
C ASN A 106 10.69 7.00 6.80
N ALA A 107 9.64 6.46 6.21
CA ALA A 107 8.60 5.75 6.95
C ALA A 107 9.02 4.32 7.29
N LEU A 108 9.55 3.58 6.33
CA LEU A 108 9.76 2.15 6.47
C LEU A 108 11.22 1.73 6.51
N GLY A 109 12.13 2.64 6.14
CA GLY A 109 13.53 2.31 6.01
C GLY A 109 13.83 1.47 4.78
N LEU A 110 15.05 0.97 4.72
CA LEU A 110 15.52 0.02 3.74
C LEU A 110 15.92 -1.25 4.50
N THR A 111 16.27 -2.29 3.77
CA THR A 111 16.55 -3.62 4.36
C THR A 111 17.47 -3.59 5.58
N GLU A 112 18.49 -2.73 5.56
CA GLU A 112 19.47 -2.66 6.65
C GLU A 112 19.42 -1.34 7.41
N GLN A 113 18.44 -0.49 7.12
CA GLN A 113 18.32 0.82 7.75
C GLN A 113 16.90 1.05 8.17
N PRO A 114 16.62 1.20 9.47
CA PRO A 114 15.27 1.47 9.95
C PRO A 114 14.79 2.84 9.48
N GLY A 115 13.48 2.99 9.40
CA GLY A 115 12.86 4.27 9.09
C GLY A 115 13.11 5.28 10.19
N ARG A 116 13.04 6.56 9.84
CA ARG A 116 13.25 7.66 10.77
C ARG A 116 11.98 8.09 11.48
N LEU A 117 10.83 7.73 10.93
CA LEU A 117 9.54 8.14 11.47
C LEU A 117 8.98 7.06 12.38
N VAL A 118 8.22 7.47 13.38
CA VAL A 118 7.49 6.55 14.24
C VAL A 118 6.17 6.22 13.54
N GLU A 119 6.02 4.99 13.11
CA GLU A 119 4.85 4.56 12.35
C GLU A 119 4.15 3.41 13.03
N ALA A 120 2.86 3.30 12.79
CA ALA A 120 2.06 2.21 13.33
C ALA A 120 1.04 1.74 12.31
N GLY A 121 0.59 0.51 12.45
CA GLY A 121 -0.42 -0.04 11.56
C GLY A 121 -1.24 -1.11 12.21
N LEU A 122 -2.37 -1.40 11.58
CA LEU A 122 -3.28 -2.45 12.01
C LEU A 122 -3.45 -3.43 10.86
N LEU A 123 -3.13 -4.68 11.13
CA LEU A 123 -3.26 -5.76 10.16
C LEU A 123 -4.61 -6.43 10.35
N LEU A 124 -5.38 -6.52 9.26
CA LEU A 124 -6.70 -7.10 9.24
C LEU A 124 -6.67 -8.43 8.51
N ASN A 125 -7.29 -9.45 9.08
CA ASN A 125 -7.43 -10.75 8.45
C ASN A 125 -8.64 -10.74 7.51
N LYS A 126 -8.58 -11.51 6.43
CA LYS A 126 -9.65 -11.53 5.43
C LYS A 126 -11.00 -11.99 5.98
N GLU A 127 -11.01 -12.64 7.14
CA GLU A 127 -12.26 -13.05 7.77
C GLU A 127 -12.97 -11.89 8.46
N SER A 128 -12.29 -10.76 8.64
CA SER A 128 -12.87 -9.62 9.35
C SER A 128 -13.75 -8.77 8.45
N GLU A 129 -14.73 -8.12 9.06
CA GLU A 129 -15.56 -7.17 8.34
C GLU A 129 -14.73 -5.97 7.86
N GLY A 130 -13.75 -5.57 8.64
CA GLY A 130 -12.85 -4.48 8.28
C GLY A 130 -12.11 -4.75 6.98
N PHE A 131 -11.64 -5.96 6.78
CA PHE A 131 -10.98 -6.33 5.54
C PHE A 131 -11.93 -6.17 4.34
N ARG A 132 -13.15 -6.67 4.46
CA ARG A 132 -14.12 -6.58 3.38
C ARG A 132 -14.49 -5.14 3.06
N ARG A 133 -14.67 -4.30 4.08
CA ARG A 133 -14.97 -2.88 3.88
C ARG A 133 -13.80 -2.16 3.22
N LEU A 134 -12.58 -2.51 3.61
CA LEU A 134 -11.38 -1.93 3.04
C LEU A 134 -11.26 -2.28 1.56
N GLU A 135 -11.50 -3.52 1.23
CA GLU A 135 -11.46 -4.02 -0.14
C GLU A 135 -12.49 -3.30 -1.02
N ASP A 136 -13.71 -3.18 -0.55
CA ASP A 136 -14.77 -2.48 -1.27
C ASP A 136 -14.44 -1.00 -1.45
N TRP A 137 -13.90 -0.38 -0.41
CA TRP A 137 -13.48 1.01 -0.48
C TRP A 137 -12.39 1.21 -1.53
N PHE A 138 -11.38 0.34 -1.53
CA PHE A 138 -10.32 0.44 -2.51
C PHE A 138 -10.86 0.32 -3.94
N ASP A 139 -11.71 -0.65 -4.18
CA ASP A 139 -12.26 -0.88 -5.51
C ASP A 139 -13.04 0.34 -6.01
N SER A 140 -13.85 0.93 -5.15
CA SER A 140 -14.57 2.16 -5.49
C SER A 140 -13.63 3.32 -5.78
N LEU A 141 -12.61 3.47 -4.95
CA LEU A 141 -11.63 4.54 -5.12
C LEU A 141 -10.87 4.38 -6.43
N PHE A 142 -10.46 3.17 -6.76
CA PHE A 142 -9.74 2.88 -7.98
C PHE A 142 -10.58 3.22 -9.21
N LEU A 143 -11.86 2.85 -9.19
CA LEU A 143 -12.76 3.14 -10.31
C LEU A 143 -13.00 4.64 -10.49
N SER A 144 -12.97 5.42 -9.40
CA SER A 144 -13.20 6.86 -9.47
C SER A 144 -11.95 7.65 -9.84
N GLY A 145 -10.79 7.02 -9.79
CA GLY A 145 -9.52 7.70 -10.03
C GLY A 145 -9.23 7.96 -11.49
N GLU A 146 -8.30 8.87 -11.74
CA GLU A 146 -7.82 9.18 -13.08
C GLU A 146 -6.65 8.25 -13.44
N PRO A 147 -6.62 7.76 -14.67
CA PRO A 147 -5.50 6.95 -15.15
C PRO A 147 -4.17 7.68 -15.19
#